data_0b59b16c74fbc2e3fcbd390f5e27c160
#
_entry.id   0b59b16c74fbc2e3fcbd390f5e27c160
#
_cell.length_a   1.000
_cell.length_b   1.000
_cell.length_c   1.000
_cell.angle_alpha   90.00
_cell.angle_beta   90.00
_cell.angle_gamma   90.00
#
_symmetry.space_group_name_H-M   'P 1'
#
loop_
_entity.id
_entity.type
_entity.pdbx_description
1 polymer ?
#
loop_
_entity_poly.entity_id
_entity_poly.type
_entity_poly.pdbx_seq_one_letter_code
_entity_poly.pdbx_strand_id
1 'polypeptide(L)'
;MISVVSAVEAREALAGGAEILDVKNPVEGSLGAQPPSIIREIKNIISGRAELSAAIGDMPNLPGTAALAALGAATCGADYIKVGLHGPRTVSDAVALLREVQQAVLEFKTSVIAAAYADFRRAGTLNPMTLPALAASAGIRGCLLDTAVKDGQSLFSFMDPTTLRVLVEQAHEAGLTIGLAGALREEDLTFVQSIGADIVGLRSAVCRNQHRNEPLDAARVRQLRQILVPVV
;
A
#
# COMPACT_ATOMS: atom_id res chain seq x y z
N MET A 1 3.50 -3.63 -7.34
CA MET A 1 3.30 -2.20 -6.94
C MET A 1 4.65 -1.61 -6.53
N ILE A 2 5.00 -0.45 -7.07
CA ILE A 2 6.27 0.24 -6.76
C ILE A 2 5.98 1.62 -6.14
N SER A 3 6.52 1.87 -4.95
CA SER A 3 6.36 3.17 -4.29
C SER A 3 7.27 4.22 -4.94
N VAL A 4 6.69 5.36 -5.30
CA VAL A 4 7.35 6.50 -5.96
C VAL A 4 7.08 7.79 -5.21
N VAL A 5 8.05 8.71 -5.23
CA VAL A 5 7.97 10.01 -4.55
C VAL A 5 7.95 11.19 -5.53
N SER A 6 8.23 10.96 -6.81
CA SER A 6 8.37 12.02 -7.82
C SER A 6 8.06 11.52 -9.23
N ALA A 7 7.89 12.48 -10.14
CA ALA A 7 7.74 12.24 -11.57
C ALA A 7 8.93 11.48 -12.21
N VAL A 8 10.13 11.72 -11.74
CA VAL A 8 11.34 11.00 -12.21
C VAL A 8 11.24 9.52 -11.85
N GLU A 9 10.94 9.23 -10.59
CA GLU A 9 10.77 7.85 -10.15
C GLU A 9 9.58 7.13 -10.81
N ALA A 10 8.50 7.86 -11.08
CA ALA A 10 7.37 7.31 -11.82
C ALA A 10 7.77 6.81 -13.22
N ARG A 11 8.62 7.58 -13.94
CA ARG A 11 9.14 7.17 -15.25
C ARG A 11 10.05 5.93 -15.15
N GLU A 12 10.93 5.89 -14.15
CA GLU A 12 11.81 4.74 -13.90
C GLU A 12 10.99 3.47 -13.56
N ALA A 13 9.99 3.59 -12.69
CA ALA A 13 9.12 2.47 -12.34
C ALA A 13 8.36 1.93 -13.56
N LEU A 14 7.81 2.81 -14.41
CA LEU A 14 7.14 2.44 -15.66
C LEU A 14 8.10 1.79 -16.66
N ALA A 15 9.30 2.32 -16.81
CA ALA A 15 10.33 1.73 -17.68
C ALA A 15 10.75 0.32 -17.23
N GLY A 16 10.66 0.05 -15.92
CA GLY A 16 10.85 -1.27 -15.33
C GLY A 16 9.65 -2.21 -15.46
N GLY A 17 8.49 -1.72 -15.93
CA GLY A 17 7.26 -2.52 -16.10
C GLY A 17 6.41 -2.63 -14.83
N ALA A 18 6.44 -1.63 -13.94
CA ALA A 18 5.55 -1.57 -12.80
C ALA A 18 4.08 -1.49 -13.25
N GLU A 19 3.22 -2.30 -12.66
CA GLU A 19 1.79 -2.37 -12.96
C GLU A 19 0.97 -1.40 -12.11
N ILE A 20 1.44 -1.10 -10.89
CA ILE A 20 0.84 -0.12 -9.98
C ILE A 20 1.96 0.81 -9.48
N LEU A 21 1.80 2.12 -9.66
CA LEU A 21 2.64 3.14 -9.05
C LEU A 21 1.98 3.66 -7.79
N ASP A 22 2.70 3.58 -6.68
CA ASP A 22 2.22 3.95 -5.36
C ASP A 22 2.82 5.28 -4.91
N VAL A 23 2.04 6.34 -5.05
CA VAL A 23 2.46 7.71 -4.73
C VAL A 23 2.37 7.94 -3.23
N LYS A 24 3.52 8.23 -2.61
CA LYS A 24 3.60 8.52 -1.18
C LYS A 24 4.72 9.49 -0.82
N ASN A 25 4.59 10.15 0.32
CA ASN A 25 5.58 11.05 0.90
C ASN A 25 6.19 10.44 2.16
N PRO A 26 7.40 9.87 2.10
CA PRO A 26 8.03 9.22 3.27
C PRO A 26 8.43 10.20 4.37
N VAL A 27 8.42 11.52 4.12
CA VAL A 27 8.69 12.55 5.14
C VAL A 27 7.52 12.67 6.13
N GLU A 28 6.30 12.40 5.66
CA GLU A 28 5.07 12.49 6.46
C GLU A 28 4.63 11.16 7.07
N GLY A 29 5.41 10.09 6.91
CA GLY A 29 5.11 8.79 7.51
C GLY A 29 5.28 7.62 6.56
N SER A 30 4.92 6.44 7.02
CA SER A 30 4.98 5.21 6.24
C SER A 30 4.08 5.27 5.00
N LEU A 31 2.90 5.83 5.17
CA LEU A 31 1.88 6.06 4.15
C LEU A 31 1.58 7.57 3.99
N GLY A 32 2.56 8.43 4.22
CA GLY A 32 2.43 9.88 4.10
C GLY A 32 1.86 10.32 2.75
N ALA A 33 1.02 11.34 2.74
CA ALA A 33 0.35 11.82 1.54
C ALA A 33 1.26 12.72 0.70
N GLN A 34 1.13 12.65 -0.61
CA GLN A 34 1.68 13.66 -1.52
C GLN A 34 0.64 14.73 -1.84
N PRO A 35 1.08 15.98 -2.10
CA PRO A 35 0.18 17.02 -2.57
C PRO A 35 -0.59 16.60 -3.83
N PRO A 36 -1.85 17.06 -4.02
CA PRO A 36 -2.65 16.76 -5.20
C PRO A 36 -1.96 17.07 -6.54
N SER A 37 -1.09 18.07 -6.58
CA SER A 37 -0.30 18.43 -7.79
C SER A 37 0.62 17.29 -8.21
N ILE A 38 1.30 16.64 -7.26
CA ILE A 38 2.20 15.52 -7.53
C ILE A 38 1.41 14.28 -7.96
N ILE A 39 0.27 14.00 -7.31
CA ILE A 39 -0.61 12.88 -7.68
C ILE A 39 -1.07 13.04 -9.14
N ARG A 40 -1.55 14.23 -9.53
CA ARG A 40 -1.96 14.53 -10.92
C ARG A 40 -0.81 14.44 -11.91
N GLU A 41 0.36 14.96 -11.56
CA GLU A 41 1.55 14.89 -12.42
C GLU A 41 1.89 13.42 -12.72
N ILE A 42 1.93 12.58 -11.69
CA ILE A 42 2.23 11.14 -11.86
C ILE A 42 1.11 10.43 -12.63
N LYS A 43 -0.18 10.74 -12.38
CA LYS A 43 -1.29 10.19 -13.19
C LYS A 43 -1.14 10.51 -14.68
N ASN A 44 -0.76 11.74 -15.01
CA ASN A 44 -0.51 12.13 -16.39
C ASN A 44 0.67 11.38 -17.02
N ILE A 45 1.73 11.13 -16.24
CA ILE A 45 2.89 10.34 -16.68
C ILE A 45 2.50 8.87 -16.92
N ILE A 46 1.66 8.30 -16.06
CA ILE A 46 1.14 6.93 -16.22
C ILE A 46 0.41 6.77 -17.55
N SER A 47 -0.48 7.69 -17.88
CA SER A 47 -1.18 7.72 -19.18
C SER A 47 -1.77 6.37 -19.60
N GLY A 48 -2.42 5.66 -18.68
CA GLY A 48 -3.07 4.36 -18.90
C GLY A 48 -2.13 3.12 -18.96
N ARG A 49 -0.81 3.30 -18.76
CA ARG A 49 0.17 2.19 -18.80
C ARG A 49 0.28 1.41 -17.49
N ALA A 50 -0.23 1.96 -16.41
CA ALA A 50 -0.26 1.38 -15.07
C ALA A 50 -1.41 1.98 -14.28
N GLU A 51 -1.72 1.40 -13.13
CA GLU A 51 -2.66 1.97 -12.16
C GLU A 51 -1.94 2.89 -11.18
N LEU A 52 -2.68 3.86 -10.64
CA LEU A 52 -2.19 4.81 -9.65
C LEU A 52 -2.76 4.48 -8.27
N SER A 53 -1.89 4.15 -7.34
CA SER A 53 -2.21 4.10 -5.91
C SER A 53 -1.72 5.39 -5.24
N ALA A 54 -2.54 5.99 -4.37
CA ALA A 54 -2.16 7.15 -3.57
C ALA A 54 -2.34 6.86 -2.08
N ALA A 55 -1.30 7.06 -1.28
CA ALA A 55 -1.41 7.08 0.17
C ALA A 55 -1.99 8.43 0.63
N ILE A 56 -2.92 8.41 1.59
CA ILE A 56 -3.53 9.64 2.13
C ILE A 56 -3.11 9.95 3.56
N GLY A 57 -2.21 9.15 4.11
CA GLY A 57 -1.59 9.38 5.42
C GLY A 57 -1.69 8.18 6.35
N ASP A 58 -0.84 8.20 7.37
CA ASP A 58 -0.96 7.40 8.59
C ASP A 58 -2.03 8.08 9.45
N MET A 59 -3.32 7.83 9.12
CA MET A 59 -4.45 8.67 9.53
C MET A 59 -4.69 8.62 11.03
N PRO A 60 -4.77 9.81 11.69
CA PRO A 60 -5.37 9.89 13.02
C PRO A 60 -6.84 9.47 12.95
N ASN A 61 -7.46 9.17 14.10
CA ASN A 61 -8.89 8.83 14.14
C ASN A 61 -9.77 10.08 13.94
N LEU A 62 -9.71 10.63 12.70
CA LEU A 62 -10.47 11.81 12.25
C LEU A 62 -11.18 11.46 10.92
N PRO A 63 -12.35 10.78 10.98
CA PRO A 63 -13.04 10.28 9.79
C PRO A 63 -13.32 11.35 8.73
N GLY A 64 -13.80 12.53 9.11
CA GLY A 64 -14.05 13.63 8.16
C GLY A 64 -12.79 14.13 7.46
N THR A 65 -11.66 14.23 8.17
CA THR A 65 -10.37 14.61 7.56
C THR A 65 -9.88 13.53 6.58
N ALA A 66 -10.01 12.25 6.96
CA ALA A 66 -9.67 11.14 6.08
C ALA A 66 -10.54 11.12 4.81
N ALA A 67 -11.84 11.37 4.95
CA ALA A 67 -12.78 11.46 3.84
C ALA A 67 -12.41 12.60 2.86
N LEU A 68 -12.07 13.78 3.36
CA LEU A 68 -11.62 14.92 2.54
C LEU A 68 -10.29 14.62 1.82
N ALA A 69 -9.35 13.96 2.49
CA ALA A 69 -8.09 13.55 1.86
C ALA A 69 -8.32 12.51 0.75
N ALA A 70 -9.21 11.54 1.00
CA ALA A 70 -9.58 10.54 0.01
C ALA A 70 -10.26 11.15 -1.22
N LEU A 71 -11.22 12.06 -1.01
CA LEU A 71 -11.86 12.81 -2.09
C LEU A 71 -10.82 13.58 -2.93
N GLY A 72 -9.86 14.23 -2.26
CA GLY A 72 -8.76 14.92 -2.92
C GLY A 72 -7.91 13.99 -3.79
N ALA A 73 -7.56 12.80 -3.33
CA ALA A 73 -6.81 11.81 -4.09
C ALA A 73 -7.64 11.24 -5.26
N ALA A 74 -8.93 10.94 -5.04
CA ALA A 74 -9.83 10.45 -6.07
C ALA A 74 -10.00 11.45 -7.22
N THR A 75 -10.17 12.75 -6.91
CA THR A 75 -10.27 13.83 -7.91
C THR A 75 -8.97 14.02 -8.71
N CYS A 76 -7.83 13.53 -8.19
CA CYS A 76 -6.57 13.49 -8.92
C CYS A 76 -6.41 12.26 -9.82
N GLY A 77 -7.40 11.37 -9.84
CA GLY A 77 -7.44 10.18 -10.69
C GLY A 77 -6.74 8.96 -10.08
N ALA A 78 -6.65 8.87 -8.76
CA ALA A 78 -6.16 7.66 -8.09
C ALA A 78 -7.11 6.48 -8.35
N ASP A 79 -6.56 5.34 -8.75
CA ASP A 79 -7.30 4.09 -8.93
C ASP A 79 -7.44 3.37 -7.59
N TYR A 80 -6.44 3.53 -6.70
CA TYR A 80 -6.45 3.04 -5.32
C TYR A 80 -6.11 4.15 -4.33
N ILE A 81 -6.80 4.18 -3.19
CA ILE A 81 -6.51 5.08 -2.07
C ILE A 81 -6.15 4.24 -0.85
N LYS A 82 -4.93 4.40 -0.35
CA LYS A 82 -4.46 3.69 0.83
C LYS A 82 -4.64 4.54 2.09
N VAL A 83 -5.33 3.97 3.06
CA VAL A 83 -5.64 4.58 4.36
C VAL A 83 -4.83 3.87 5.44
N GLY A 84 -3.83 4.53 6.00
CA GLY A 84 -3.04 3.99 7.12
C GLY A 84 -3.84 4.03 8.43
N LEU A 85 -4.10 2.88 9.03
CA LEU A 85 -4.88 2.75 10.28
C LEU A 85 -3.99 2.98 11.51
N HIS A 86 -3.32 4.13 11.57
CA HIS A 86 -2.40 4.45 12.67
C HIS A 86 -3.12 5.01 13.91
N GLY A 87 -4.15 5.82 13.73
CA GLY A 87 -4.86 6.52 14.81
C GLY A 87 -5.98 5.73 15.50
N PRO A 88 -6.80 4.92 14.79
CA PRO A 88 -7.85 4.13 15.40
C PRO A 88 -7.30 3.18 16.47
N ARG A 89 -7.96 3.13 17.63
CA ARG A 89 -7.56 2.27 18.77
C ARG A 89 -8.48 1.07 18.95
N THR A 90 -9.66 1.11 18.35
CA THR A 90 -10.61 0.00 18.34
C THR A 90 -10.98 -0.38 16.91
N VAL A 91 -11.45 -1.62 16.71
CA VAL A 91 -11.98 -2.07 15.41
C VAL A 91 -13.17 -1.19 14.98
N SER A 92 -14.01 -0.77 15.91
CA SER A 92 -15.16 0.11 15.64
C SER A 92 -14.71 1.46 15.09
N ASP A 93 -13.64 2.06 15.66
CA ASP A 93 -13.08 3.33 15.16
C ASP A 93 -12.55 3.18 13.74
N ALA A 94 -11.81 2.09 13.48
CA ALA A 94 -11.26 1.82 12.16
C ALA A 94 -12.36 1.62 11.11
N VAL A 95 -13.40 0.87 11.44
CA VAL A 95 -14.57 0.65 10.55
C VAL A 95 -15.30 1.97 10.29
N ALA A 96 -15.52 2.81 11.31
CA ALA A 96 -16.17 4.11 11.15
C ALA A 96 -15.35 5.03 10.23
N LEU A 97 -14.04 5.13 10.44
CA LEU A 97 -13.14 5.92 9.59
C LEU A 97 -13.17 5.44 8.12
N LEU A 98 -13.07 4.14 7.90
CA LEU A 98 -13.05 3.57 6.55
C LEU A 98 -14.40 3.73 5.82
N ARG A 99 -15.52 3.67 6.54
CA ARG A 99 -16.86 3.93 5.96
C ARG A 99 -16.99 5.35 5.44
N GLU A 100 -16.53 6.34 6.20
CA GLU A 100 -16.54 7.74 5.75
C GLU A 100 -15.63 7.94 4.52
N VAL A 101 -14.45 7.31 4.50
CA VAL A 101 -13.56 7.34 3.34
C VAL A 101 -14.22 6.67 2.13
N GLN A 102 -14.81 5.49 2.30
CA GLN A 102 -15.51 4.79 1.21
C GLN A 102 -16.68 5.62 0.67
N GLN A 103 -17.46 6.23 1.56
CA GLN A 103 -18.59 7.08 1.17
C GLN A 103 -18.16 8.30 0.35
N ALA A 104 -17.03 8.91 0.72
CA ALA A 104 -16.50 10.10 0.03
C ALA A 104 -16.06 9.82 -1.42
N VAL A 105 -15.77 8.56 -1.77
CA VAL A 105 -15.25 8.19 -3.09
C VAL A 105 -16.21 7.33 -3.91
N LEU A 106 -17.45 7.15 -3.48
CA LEU A 106 -18.44 6.27 -4.14
C LEU A 106 -18.70 6.61 -5.61
N GLU A 107 -18.64 7.89 -5.97
CA GLU A 107 -18.88 8.36 -7.35
C GLU A 107 -17.66 8.19 -8.27
N PHE A 108 -16.51 7.78 -7.70
CA PHE A 108 -15.27 7.60 -8.44
C PHE A 108 -15.01 6.10 -8.72
N LYS A 109 -14.29 5.83 -9.80
CA LYS A 109 -13.77 4.47 -10.08
C LYS A 109 -12.50 4.23 -9.24
N THR A 110 -12.61 4.37 -7.93
CA THR A 110 -11.49 4.31 -6.99
C THR A 110 -11.79 3.27 -5.94
N SER A 111 -10.82 2.42 -5.65
CA SER A 111 -10.91 1.42 -4.59
C SER A 111 -10.18 1.87 -3.33
N VAL A 112 -10.83 1.76 -2.17
CA VAL A 112 -10.21 2.04 -0.87
C VAL A 112 -9.48 0.81 -0.37
N ILE A 113 -8.24 1.00 0.09
CA ILE A 113 -7.36 -0.02 0.66
C ILE A 113 -7.07 0.34 2.13
N ALA A 114 -7.51 -0.50 3.04
CA ALA A 114 -7.15 -0.38 4.44
C ALA A 114 -5.73 -0.89 4.67
N ALA A 115 -4.86 -0.09 5.26
CA ALA A 115 -3.49 -0.49 5.54
C ALA A 115 -3.24 -0.62 7.05
N ALA A 116 -2.79 -1.81 7.46
CA ALA A 116 -2.34 -2.12 8.82
C ALA A 116 -0.83 -2.33 8.86
N TYR A 117 -0.28 -2.43 10.07
CA TYR A 117 1.15 -2.48 10.29
C TYR A 117 1.56 -3.77 11.00
N ALA A 118 2.54 -4.49 10.44
CA ALA A 118 3.07 -5.73 11.00
C ALA A 118 3.78 -5.48 12.36
N ASP A 119 4.45 -4.35 12.47
CA ASP A 119 5.10 -3.89 13.71
C ASP A 119 4.14 -3.15 14.66
N PHE A 120 2.87 -3.56 14.67
CA PHE A 120 1.75 -2.93 15.39
C PHE A 120 2.02 -2.66 16.87
N ARG A 121 2.79 -3.55 17.55
CA ARG A 121 3.16 -3.37 18.95
C ARG A 121 4.07 -2.18 19.14
N ARG A 122 5.00 -1.94 18.19
CA ARG A 122 5.92 -0.79 18.19
C ARG A 122 5.18 0.51 17.84
N ALA A 123 4.30 0.42 16.85
CA ALA A 123 3.50 1.55 16.36
C ALA A 123 2.32 1.89 17.29
N GLY A 124 1.96 0.99 18.23
CA GLY A 124 0.80 1.16 19.08
C GLY A 124 -0.52 1.15 18.32
N THR A 125 -0.62 0.35 17.24
CA THR A 125 -1.80 0.24 16.38
C THR A 125 -2.58 -1.04 16.65
N LEU A 126 -3.67 -1.24 15.90
CA LEU A 126 -4.47 -2.46 15.98
C LEU A 126 -3.66 -3.68 15.51
N ASN A 127 -3.99 -4.86 16.08
CA ASN A 127 -3.44 -6.12 15.61
C ASN A 127 -3.83 -6.34 14.13
N PRO A 128 -2.88 -6.52 13.19
CA PRO A 128 -3.17 -6.67 11.78
C PRO A 128 -4.03 -7.90 11.43
N MET A 129 -4.11 -8.90 12.30
CA MET A 129 -5.02 -10.04 12.11
C MET A 129 -6.50 -9.65 12.14
N THR A 130 -6.84 -8.44 12.63
CA THR A 130 -8.21 -7.92 12.55
C THR A 130 -8.53 -7.27 11.20
N LEU A 131 -7.52 -7.05 10.35
CA LEU A 131 -7.64 -6.27 9.11
C LEU A 131 -8.68 -6.83 8.13
N PRO A 132 -8.73 -8.14 7.81
CA PRO A 132 -9.74 -8.67 6.88
C PRO A 132 -11.17 -8.42 7.36
N ALA A 133 -11.46 -8.75 8.61
CA ALA A 133 -12.79 -8.59 9.18
C ALA A 133 -13.24 -7.11 9.25
N LEU A 134 -12.34 -6.19 9.63
CA LEU A 134 -12.67 -4.77 9.68
C LEU A 134 -12.84 -4.17 8.28
N ALA A 135 -12.04 -4.57 7.29
CA ALA A 135 -12.18 -4.11 5.91
C ALA A 135 -13.52 -4.56 5.30
N ALA A 136 -13.87 -5.84 5.47
CA ALA A 136 -15.16 -6.36 5.04
C ALA A 136 -16.32 -5.65 5.75
N SER A 137 -16.23 -5.41 7.06
CA SER A 137 -17.25 -4.68 7.84
C SER A 137 -17.40 -3.22 7.41
N ALA A 138 -16.36 -2.61 6.88
CA ALA A 138 -16.41 -1.26 6.33
C ALA A 138 -16.94 -1.22 4.87
N GLY A 139 -17.13 -2.37 4.24
CA GLY A 139 -17.60 -2.47 2.84
C GLY A 139 -16.53 -2.14 1.81
N ILE A 140 -15.24 -2.17 2.18
CA ILE A 140 -14.12 -1.99 1.25
C ILE A 140 -13.62 -3.34 0.75
N ARG A 141 -12.88 -3.34 -0.37
CA ARG A 141 -12.49 -4.57 -1.07
C ARG A 141 -11.00 -4.87 -1.06
N GLY A 142 -10.19 -4.03 -0.43
CA GLY A 142 -8.76 -4.22 -0.41
C GLY A 142 -8.12 -3.93 0.94
N CYS A 143 -7.08 -4.66 1.24
CA CYS A 143 -6.25 -4.45 2.42
C CYS A 143 -4.77 -4.58 2.08
N LEU A 144 -3.94 -3.97 2.91
CA LEU A 144 -2.48 -3.97 2.78
C LEU A 144 -1.85 -4.16 4.15
N LEU A 145 -0.87 -5.03 4.24
CA LEU A 145 0.03 -5.11 5.38
C LEU A 145 1.37 -4.47 5.03
N ASP A 146 1.81 -3.48 5.80
CA ASP A 146 3.11 -2.81 5.68
C ASP A 146 3.78 -2.77 7.07
N THR A 147 4.91 -2.11 7.23
CA THR A 147 5.51 -1.73 8.52
C THR A 147 5.32 -0.23 8.75
N ALA A 148 5.08 0.21 9.99
CA ALA A 148 5.00 1.63 10.34
C ALA A 148 6.40 2.25 10.43
N VAL A 149 7.30 1.62 11.18
CA VAL A 149 8.66 2.12 11.39
C VAL A 149 9.56 1.65 10.23
N LYS A 150 10.25 2.59 9.60
CA LYS A 150 11.08 2.34 8.42
C LYS A 150 12.58 2.35 8.74
N ASP A 151 13.00 1.43 9.61
CA ASP A 151 14.38 1.26 10.08
C ASP A 151 15.14 0.10 9.38
N GLY A 152 14.58 -0.43 8.29
CA GLY A 152 15.17 -1.53 7.51
C GLY A 152 14.77 -2.92 7.97
N GLN A 153 14.04 -3.06 9.07
CA GLN A 153 13.45 -4.34 9.45
C GLN A 153 12.30 -4.69 8.50
N SER A 154 12.30 -5.93 8.00
CA SER A 154 11.31 -6.39 7.04
C SER A 154 10.03 -6.85 7.75
N LEU A 155 8.97 -7.02 6.97
CA LEU A 155 7.72 -7.67 7.36
C LEU A 155 7.95 -8.94 8.18
N PHE A 156 8.91 -9.78 7.76
CA PHE A 156 9.25 -11.05 8.40
C PHE A 156 9.95 -10.92 9.76
N SER A 157 10.40 -9.71 10.14
CA SER A 157 10.89 -9.45 11.48
C SER A 157 9.77 -9.38 12.53
N PHE A 158 8.53 -9.19 12.08
CA PHE A 158 7.36 -8.93 12.94
C PHE A 158 6.27 -9.98 12.83
N MET A 159 6.19 -10.67 11.68
CA MET A 159 5.20 -11.72 11.45
C MET A 159 5.86 -12.94 10.83
N ASP A 160 5.62 -14.09 11.43
CA ASP A 160 6.12 -15.36 10.91
C ASP A 160 5.35 -15.80 9.66
N PRO A 161 5.96 -16.67 8.83
CA PRO A 161 5.37 -17.14 7.58
C PRO A 161 3.99 -17.79 7.72
N THR A 162 3.74 -18.52 8.82
CA THR A 162 2.45 -19.19 9.07
C THR A 162 1.35 -18.15 9.33
N THR A 163 1.64 -17.16 10.17
CA THR A 163 0.72 -16.05 10.46
C THR A 163 0.39 -15.24 9.20
N LEU A 164 1.39 -14.98 8.34
CA LEU A 164 1.16 -14.28 7.06
C LEU A 164 0.25 -15.08 6.13
N ARG A 165 0.43 -16.38 6.02
CA ARG A 165 -0.44 -17.27 5.22
C ARG A 165 -1.89 -17.20 5.72
N VAL A 166 -2.10 -17.32 7.03
CA VAL A 166 -3.44 -17.24 7.64
C VAL A 166 -4.08 -15.88 7.35
N LEU A 167 -3.32 -14.78 7.41
CA LEU A 167 -3.85 -13.44 7.09
C LEU A 167 -4.31 -13.34 5.63
N VAL A 168 -3.52 -13.88 4.68
CA VAL A 168 -3.88 -13.90 3.26
C VAL A 168 -5.13 -14.76 3.03
N GLU A 169 -5.20 -15.95 3.61
CA GLU A 169 -6.36 -16.84 3.53
C GLU A 169 -7.63 -16.16 4.08
N GLN A 170 -7.56 -15.53 5.25
CA GLN A 170 -8.69 -14.79 5.84
C GLN A 170 -9.14 -13.62 4.96
N ALA A 171 -8.21 -12.93 4.30
CA ALA A 171 -8.55 -11.86 3.37
C ALA A 171 -9.32 -12.40 2.15
N HIS A 172 -8.85 -13.49 1.56
CA HIS A 172 -9.50 -14.14 0.43
C HIS A 172 -10.88 -14.74 0.80
N GLU A 173 -11.00 -15.37 1.97
CA GLU A 173 -12.29 -15.85 2.49
C GLU A 173 -13.31 -14.72 2.68
N ALA A 174 -12.83 -13.52 3.02
CA ALA A 174 -13.66 -12.31 3.11
C ALA A 174 -13.91 -11.62 1.75
N GLY A 175 -13.43 -12.18 0.63
CA GLY A 175 -13.56 -11.61 -0.72
C GLY A 175 -12.72 -10.36 -0.95
N LEU A 176 -11.60 -10.21 -0.24
CA LEU A 176 -10.73 -9.05 -0.29
C LEU A 176 -9.47 -9.32 -1.13
N THR A 177 -9.01 -8.31 -1.85
CA THR A 177 -7.64 -8.25 -2.38
C THR A 177 -6.68 -7.91 -1.26
N ILE A 178 -5.56 -8.64 -1.14
CA ILE A 178 -4.54 -8.36 -0.13
C ILE A 178 -3.17 -8.07 -0.72
N GLY A 179 -2.58 -6.95 -0.29
CA GLY A 179 -1.21 -6.58 -0.58
C GLY A 179 -0.28 -6.85 0.61
N LEU A 180 0.96 -7.26 0.32
CA LEU A 180 2.03 -7.35 1.30
C LEU A 180 3.17 -6.42 0.93
N ALA A 181 3.66 -5.66 1.92
CA ALA A 181 4.76 -4.71 1.82
C ALA A 181 5.55 -4.72 3.14
N GLY A 182 6.50 -3.78 3.31
CA GLY A 182 7.29 -3.66 4.53
C GLY A 182 8.71 -4.16 4.36
N ALA A 183 9.53 -3.38 3.66
CA ALA A 183 10.95 -3.65 3.40
C ALA A 183 11.22 -5.08 2.87
N LEU A 184 10.31 -5.60 2.04
CA LEU A 184 10.49 -6.89 1.37
C LEU A 184 11.73 -6.87 0.49
N ARG A 185 12.48 -7.98 0.50
CA ARG A 185 13.69 -8.21 -0.27
C ARG A 185 13.43 -9.22 -1.39
N GLU A 186 14.38 -9.36 -2.28
CA GLU A 186 14.30 -10.31 -3.39
C GLU A 186 14.05 -11.75 -2.91
N GLU A 187 14.73 -12.17 -1.86
CA GLU A 187 14.57 -13.51 -1.25
C GLU A 187 13.17 -13.78 -0.70
N ASP A 188 12.43 -12.73 -0.33
CA ASP A 188 11.08 -12.85 0.24
C ASP A 188 10.00 -13.10 -0.84
N LEU A 189 10.27 -12.71 -2.10
CA LEU A 189 9.24 -12.61 -3.15
C LEU A 189 8.61 -13.95 -3.50
N THR A 190 9.42 -15.00 -3.62
CA THR A 190 8.92 -16.35 -3.94
C THR A 190 7.97 -16.85 -2.85
N PHE A 191 8.28 -16.59 -1.59
CA PHE A 191 7.39 -16.97 -0.48
C PHE A 191 6.10 -16.15 -0.52
N VAL A 192 6.19 -14.81 -0.64
CA VAL A 192 5.03 -13.91 -0.69
C VAL A 192 4.08 -14.30 -1.83
N GLN A 193 4.63 -14.66 -2.99
CA GLN A 193 3.86 -15.20 -4.12
C GLN A 193 3.21 -16.55 -3.77
N SER A 194 3.95 -17.45 -3.13
CA SER A 194 3.47 -18.82 -2.82
C SER A 194 2.31 -18.85 -1.83
N ILE A 195 2.16 -17.83 -0.99
CA ILE A 195 1.02 -17.70 -0.08
C ILE A 195 -0.18 -16.98 -0.69
N GLY A 196 -0.09 -16.58 -1.98
CA GLY A 196 -1.20 -16.02 -2.72
C GLY A 196 -1.43 -14.51 -2.50
N ALA A 197 -0.43 -13.73 -2.06
CA ALA A 197 -0.60 -12.29 -2.00
C ALA A 197 -0.88 -11.71 -3.39
N ASP A 198 -1.97 -10.96 -3.53
CA ASP A 198 -2.40 -10.39 -4.82
C ASP A 198 -1.50 -9.26 -5.30
N ILE A 199 -0.96 -8.49 -4.35
CA ILE A 199 -0.11 -7.33 -4.62
C ILE A 199 1.14 -7.39 -3.75
N VAL A 200 2.30 -7.23 -4.37
CA VAL A 200 3.59 -7.08 -3.67
C VAL A 200 4.05 -5.64 -3.77
N GLY A 201 4.22 -4.98 -2.62
CA GLY A 201 4.66 -3.59 -2.52
C GLY A 201 6.16 -3.46 -2.26
N LEU A 202 6.89 -2.81 -3.18
CA LEU A 202 8.34 -2.66 -3.11
C LEU A 202 8.76 -1.18 -3.11
N ARG A 203 9.80 -0.87 -2.33
CA ARG A 203 10.52 0.40 -2.37
C ARG A 203 12.03 0.16 -2.31
N SER A 204 12.59 -0.22 -1.17
CA SER A 204 14.05 -0.36 -0.98
C SER A 204 14.67 -1.34 -2.00
N ALA A 205 14.05 -2.48 -2.21
CA ALA A 205 14.54 -3.53 -3.11
C ALA A 205 14.70 -3.08 -4.57
N VAL A 206 14.00 -2.01 -4.99
CA VAL A 206 14.06 -1.45 -6.35
C VAL A 206 14.86 -0.15 -6.44
N CYS A 207 15.38 0.35 -5.32
CA CYS A 207 16.27 1.51 -5.29
C CYS A 207 17.73 1.08 -5.46
N ARG A 208 18.57 2.02 -5.89
CA ARG A 208 20.03 1.83 -5.94
C ARG A 208 20.54 1.45 -4.54
N ASN A 209 21.53 0.57 -4.49
CA ASN A 209 22.09 0.06 -3.25
C ASN A 209 21.06 -0.54 -2.27
N GLN A 210 19.85 -0.86 -2.74
CA GLN A 210 18.72 -1.32 -1.91
C GLN A 210 18.38 -0.36 -0.75
N HIS A 211 18.68 0.91 -0.92
CA HIS A 211 18.46 1.93 0.09
C HIS A 211 17.27 2.83 -0.30
N ARG A 212 16.23 2.88 0.55
CA ARG A 212 14.94 3.53 0.24
C ARG A 212 14.98 5.01 -0.14
N ASN A 213 16.05 5.72 0.24
CA ASN A 213 16.25 7.13 -0.06
C ASN A 213 17.05 7.36 -1.36
N GLU A 214 17.57 6.29 -1.95
CA GLU A 214 18.26 6.33 -3.24
C GLU A 214 17.24 6.33 -4.39
N PRO A 215 17.65 6.82 -5.58
CA PRO A 215 16.81 6.77 -6.77
C PRO A 215 16.36 5.35 -7.14
N LEU A 216 15.19 5.24 -7.73
CA LEU A 216 14.72 3.99 -8.33
C LEU A 216 15.61 3.56 -9.50
N ASP A 217 15.71 2.25 -9.72
CA ASP A 217 16.40 1.63 -10.83
C ASP A 217 15.43 0.77 -11.65
N ALA A 218 15.15 1.19 -12.88
CA ALA A 218 14.25 0.48 -13.79
C ALA A 218 14.71 -0.96 -14.09
N ALA A 219 16.02 -1.22 -14.15
CA ALA A 219 16.53 -2.57 -14.35
C ALA A 219 16.21 -3.46 -13.16
N ARG A 220 16.30 -2.92 -11.95
CA ARG A 220 15.97 -3.62 -10.72
C ARG A 220 14.46 -3.90 -10.63
N VAL A 221 13.61 -2.94 -10.99
CA VAL A 221 12.14 -3.14 -11.08
C VAL A 221 11.83 -4.31 -12.04
N ARG A 222 12.44 -4.32 -13.23
CA ARG A 222 12.24 -5.39 -14.22
C ARG A 222 12.69 -6.75 -13.71
N GLN A 223 13.84 -6.81 -13.05
CA GLN A 223 14.37 -8.05 -12.48
C GLN A 223 13.40 -8.64 -11.44
N LEU A 224 12.96 -7.83 -10.45
CA LEU A 224 12.09 -8.33 -9.39
C LEU A 224 10.68 -8.66 -9.91
N ARG A 225 10.21 -7.94 -10.95
CA ARG A 225 8.95 -8.28 -11.62
C ARG A 225 8.99 -9.68 -12.23
N GLN A 226 10.12 -10.09 -12.84
CA GLN A 226 10.25 -11.42 -13.44
C GLN A 226 10.13 -12.57 -12.41
N ILE A 227 10.48 -12.33 -11.15
CA ILE A 227 10.29 -13.32 -10.08
C ILE A 227 8.81 -13.49 -9.77
N LEU A 228 8.04 -12.39 -9.82
CA LEU A 228 6.62 -12.37 -9.43
C LEU A 228 5.65 -12.76 -10.56
N VAL A 229 6.09 -12.68 -11.80
CA VAL A 229 5.28 -13.07 -12.97
C VAL A 229 5.83 -14.39 -13.49
N PRO A 230 5.07 -15.49 -13.40
CA PRO A 230 5.51 -16.74 -14.01
C PRO A 230 5.81 -16.53 -15.50
N VAL A 231 6.95 -17.00 -15.96
CA VAL A 231 7.20 -17.11 -17.39
C VAL A 231 6.26 -18.20 -17.91
N VAL A 232 5.24 -17.79 -18.65
CA VAL A 232 4.32 -18.70 -19.36
C VAL A 232 5.08 -19.34 -20.53
#